data_9d3c47e42b2f701e83ad3cbe9f818923
#
_entry.id   9d3c47e42b2f701e83ad3cbe9f818923
#
_cell.length_a   1.000
_cell.length_b   1.000
_cell.length_c   1.000
_cell.angle_alpha   90.00
_cell.angle_beta   90.00
_cell.angle_gamma   90.00
#
_symmetry.space_group_name_H-M   'P 1'
#
loop_
_entity.id
_entity.type
_entity.pdbx_description
1 polymer ?
#
loop_
_entity_poly.entity_id
_entity_poly.type
_entity_poly.pdbx_seq_one_letter_code
_entity_poly.pdbx_strand_id
1 'polypeptide(L)'
;MSRKTVALLLFSVIIEIMLEKYAKIMQKNADFSQKMLFDAHFHYAVCLQNGIKLPDFADGIEWSGISCAHSKEEYEIQKEAPTTVIQAYGMHPQNAANENIKESADFLENLLSKNLISFIGEAGFDYFSDEYKNAAGLQEEIWNIQLDLALSCNIPLVIHCRKANHKLFEYSKKLKKLPEVLFHSFMGPPVEARSLLERGINGYFSFGKQLLNGNKKAIACVKELPPDRILAETDAPFQYLKGEKYTDLKDIQRVYEVMDCFAFGSQ
;
A
#
# COMPACT_ATOMS: atom_id res chain seq x y z
N MET A 1 -20.20 -4.70 -16.59
CA MET A 1 -19.67 -4.23 -15.31
C MET A 1 -18.61 -3.20 -15.58
N SER A 2 -18.59 -2.08 -14.85
CA SER A 2 -17.53 -1.08 -15.02
C SER A 2 -16.17 -1.63 -14.54
N ARG A 3 -15.04 -1.14 -15.08
CA ARG A 3 -13.69 -1.52 -14.60
C ARG A 3 -13.56 -1.31 -13.08
N LYS A 4 -14.22 -0.28 -12.54
CA LYS A 4 -14.28 0.01 -11.09
C LYS A 4 -14.95 -1.12 -10.30
N THR A 5 -16.07 -1.64 -10.78
CA THR A 5 -16.78 -2.75 -10.15
C THR A 5 -15.95 -4.04 -10.21
N VAL A 6 -15.22 -4.25 -11.31
CA VAL A 6 -14.31 -5.39 -11.46
C VAL A 6 -13.07 -5.25 -10.56
N ALA A 7 -12.48 -4.05 -10.45
CA ALA A 7 -11.30 -3.83 -9.62
C ALA A 7 -11.61 -3.85 -8.12
N LEU A 8 -12.74 -3.28 -7.67
CA LEU A 8 -13.20 -3.39 -6.28
C LEU A 8 -13.60 -4.83 -5.93
N LEU A 9 -14.26 -5.55 -6.85
CA LEU A 9 -14.51 -6.99 -6.71
C LEU A 9 -13.21 -7.79 -6.72
N LEU A 10 -12.24 -7.45 -7.57
CA LEU A 10 -10.93 -8.09 -7.59
C LEU A 10 -10.15 -7.82 -6.30
N PHE A 11 -10.16 -6.62 -5.76
CA PHE A 11 -9.48 -6.33 -4.50
C PHE A 11 -10.15 -7.03 -3.33
N SER A 12 -11.48 -6.94 -3.20
CA SER A 12 -12.25 -7.68 -2.20
C SER A 12 -12.08 -9.20 -2.38
N VAL A 13 -12.13 -9.71 -3.62
CA VAL A 13 -11.90 -11.13 -3.93
C VAL A 13 -10.43 -11.51 -3.72
N ILE A 14 -9.46 -10.67 -4.05
CA ILE A 14 -8.03 -10.92 -3.78
C ILE A 14 -7.79 -10.95 -2.28
N ILE A 15 -8.34 -10.02 -1.53
CA ILE A 15 -8.25 -10.04 -0.06
C ILE A 15 -9.00 -11.25 0.50
N GLU A 16 -10.21 -11.58 0.05
CA GLU A 16 -10.93 -12.79 0.46
C GLU A 16 -10.15 -14.06 0.12
N ILE A 17 -9.60 -14.18 -1.09
CA ILE A 17 -8.75 -15.31 -1.49
C ILE A 17 -7.47 -15.36 -0.66
N MET A 18 -6.86 -14.23 -0.36
CA MET A 18 -5.69 -14.17 0.53
C MET A 18 -6.08 -14.53 1.96
N LEU A 19 -7.20 -14.03 2.48
CA LEU A 19 -7.72 -14.35 3.80
C LEU A 19 -8.10 -15.82 3.93
N GLU A 20 -8.76 -16.40 2.90
CA GLU A 20 -9.02 -17.84 2.86
C GLU A 20 -7.74 -18.67 2.78
N LYS A 21 -6.73 -18.23 2.02
CA LYS A 21 -5.43 -18.90 1.94
C LYS A 21 -4.64 -18.76 3.25
N TYR A 22 -4.62 -17.58 3.88
CA TYR A 22 -4.04 -17.41 5.21
C TYR A 22 -4.76 -18.28 6.25
N ALA A 23 -6.09 -18.33 6.23
CA ALA A 23 -6.86 -19.22 7.10
C ALA A 23 -6.59 -20.72 6.84
N LYS A 24 -6.34 -21.11 5.58
CA LYS A 24 -5.97 -22.50 5.22
C LYS A 24 -4.51 -22.82 5.55
N ILE A 25 -3.60 -21.87 5.47
CA ILE A 25 -2.21 -22.00 5.95
C ILE A 25 -2.19 -22.19 7.47
N MET A 26 -3.13 -21.52 8.19
CA MET A 26 -3.35 -21.70 9.63
C MET A 26 -3.86 -23.11 10.01
N GLN A 27 -4.53 -23.81 9.11
CA GLN A 27 -4.91 -25.22 9.29
C GLN A 27 -3.81 -26.10 8.69
N LYS A 28 -2.89 -26.56 9.51
CA LYS A 28 -1.63 -27.32 9.30
C LYS A 28 -1.56 -28.39 8.17
N ASN A 29 -2.45 -28.43 7.18
CA ASN A 29 -2.54 -29.47 6.13
C ASN A 29 -2.98 -28.95 4.75
N ALA A 30 -2.67 -27.72 4.37
CA ALA A 30 -3.11 -27.21 3.06
C ALA A 30 -2.07 -27.48 1.96
N ASP A 31 -2.54 -28.08 0.88
CA ASP A 31 -1.83 -28.28 -0.37
C ASP A 31 -1.47 -26.93 -1.01
N PHE A 32 -0.17 -26.67 -1.22
CA PHE A 32 0.39 -25.43 -1.74
C PHE A 32 0.25 -25.25 -3.27
N SER A 33 -0.72 -25.92 -3.91
CA SER A 33 -0.81 -26.02 -5.38
C SER A 33 -1.21 -24.74 -6.13
N GLN A 34 -1.63 -23.67 -5.45
CA GLN A 34 -1.84 -22.34 -6.05
C GLN A 34 -1.29 -21.24 -5.14
N LYS A 35 -0.03 -20.89 -5.33
CA LYS A 35 0.58 -19.77 -4.65
C LYS A 35 0.30 -18.50 -5.46
N MET A 36 -0.39 -17.52 -4.85
CA MET A 36 -0.50 -16.16 -5.36
C MET A 36 0.24 -15.25 -4.40
N LEU A 37 1.20 -14.47 -4.89
CA LEU A 37 1.88 -13.42 -4.16
C LEU A 37 1.22 -12.09 -4.49
N PHE A 38 0.84 -11.35 -3.47
CA PHE A 38 0.28 -10.01 -3.61
C PHE A 38 1.23 -8.98 -3.01
N ASP A 39 1.61 -8.00 -3.82
CA ASP A 39 2.42 -6.86 -3.39
C ASP A 39 1.50 -5.68 -3.09
N ALA A 40 1.30 -5.38 -1.80
CA ALA A 40 0.34 -4.36 -1.40
C ALA A 40 0.75 -2.95 -1.84
N HIS A 41 2.05 -2.72 -2.11
CA HIS A 41 2.52 -1.40 -2.54
C HIS A 41 3.86 -1.45 -3.26
N PHE A 42 3.91 -0.83 -4.44
CA PHE A 42 5.14 -0.61 -5.22
C PHE A 42 4.94 0.54 -6.24
N HIS A 43 6.01 0.88 -7.00
CA HIS A 43 6.01 1.98 -7.99
C HIS A 43 6.42 1.47 -9.37
N TYR A 44 5.44 1.07 -10.18
CA TYR A 44 5.68 0.45 -11.50
C TYR A 44 6.54 1.31 -12.43
N ALA A 45 6.18 2.59 -12.58
CA ALA A 45 6.90 3.51 -13.48
C ALA A 45 8.36 3.66 -13.05
N VAL A 46 8.61 3.85 -11.75
CA VAL A 46 9.96 4.00 -11.20
C VAL A 46 10.74 2.68 -11.28
N CYS A 47 10.08 1.54 -11.09
CA CYS A 47 10.68 0.22 -11.33
C CYS A 47 11.19 0.09 -12.76
N LEU A 48 10.37 0.39 -13.76
CA LEU A 48 10.78 0.31 -15.17
C LEU A 48 11.94 1.24 -15.49
N GLN A 49 11.95 2.47 -14.98
CA GLN A 49 13.05 3.42 -15.15
C GLN A 49 14.38 2.90 -14.56
N ASN A 50 14.31 2.06 -13.52
CA ASN A 50 15.46 1.39 -12.92
C ASN A 50 15.78 0.02 -13.54
N GLY A 51 15.08 -0.39 -14.60
CA GLY A 51 15.26 -1.67 -15.28
C GLY A 51 14.69 -2.87 -14.52
N ILE A 52 13.87 -2.64 -13.49
CA ILE A 52 13.18 -3.69 -12.72
C ILE A 52 11.92 -4.09 -13.50
N LYS A 53 11.79 -5.38 -13.76
CA LYS A 53 10.64 -5.95 -14.48
C LYS A 53 9.64 -6.55 -13.50
N LEU A 54 8.39 -6.68 -13.93
CA LEU A 54 7.39 -7.46 -13.20
C LEU A 54 7.91 -8.87 -12.94
N PRO A 55 7.63 -9.45 -11.78
CA PRO A 55 8.15 -10.75 -11.42
C PRO A 55 7.54 -11.84 -12.29
N ASP A 56 8.39 -12.75 -12.70
CA ASP A 56 8.04 -14.04 -13.32
C ASP A 56 8.59 -15.11 -12.37
N PHE A 57 7.70 -15.76 -11.64
CA PHE A 57 8.04 -16.77 -10.67
C PHE A 57 7.91 -18.16 -11.30
N ALA A 58 8.82 -19.06 -10.91
CA ALA A 58 8.73 -20.48 -11.25
C ALA A 58 7.52 -21.13 -10.55
N ASP A 59 7.24 -22.39 -10.94
CA ASP A 59 6.26 -23.27 -10.27
C ASP A 59 4.81 -22.76 -10.26
N GLY A 60 4.43 -21.95 -11.26
CA GLY A 60 3.04 -21.48 -11.42
C GLY A 60 2.59 -20.49 -10.33
N ILE A 61 3.54 -19.83 -9.66
CA ILE A 61 3.21 -18.78 -8.70
C ILE A 61 2.69 -17.56 -9.47
N GLU A 62 1.44 -17.20 -9.23
CA GLU A 62 0.84 -15.96 -9.74
C GLU A 62 1.25 -14.76 -8.90
N TRP A 63 1.31 -13.59 -9.53
CA TRP A 63 1.62 -12.32 -8.85
C TRP A 63 0.65 -11.23 -9.28
N SER A 64 0.29 -10.39 -8.32
CA SER A 64 -0.39 -9.11 -8.56
C SER A 64 0.04 -8.08 -7.51
N GLY A 65 -0.22 -6.81 -7.78
CA GLY A 65 0.12 -5.78 -6.78
C GLY A 65 -0.50 -4.42 -7.07
N ILE A 66 -0.48 -3.53 -6.05
CA ILE A 66 -0.95 -2.16 -6.14
C ILE A 66 0.23 -1.26 -6.46
N SER A 67 0.18 -0.60 -7.62
CA SER A 67 1.17 0.39 -8.01
C SER A 67 0.63 1.81 -7.84
N CYS A 68 1.41 2.66 -7.16
CA CYS A 68 1.13 4.07 -7.00
C CYS A 68 1.97 4.92 -7.97
N ALA A 69 1.32 5.81 -8.70
CA ALA A 69 1.95 6.87 -9.48
C ALA A 69 1.72 8.21 -8.77
N HIS A 70 2.75 9.07 -8.74
CA HIS A 70 2.72 10.36 -8.05
C HIS A 70 2.76 11.56 -8.99
N SER A 71 2.96 11.32 -10.27
CA SER A 71 2.90 12.34 -11.31
C SER A 71 2.14 11.84 -12.53
N LYS A 72 1.75 12.78 -13.38
CA LYS A 72 1.10 12.45 -14.66
C LYS A 72 2.01 11.60 -15.54
N GLU A 73 3.30 11.89 -15.55
CA GLU A 73 4.31 11.16 -16.32
C GLU A 73 4.43 9.71 -15.84
N GLU A 74 4.45 9.48 -14.52
CA GLU A 74 4.45 8.14 -13.96
C GLU A 74 3.16 7.39 -14.29
N TYR A 75 2.02 8.07 -14.21
CA TYR A 75 0.73 7.46 -14.57
C TYR A 75 0.67 7.08 -16.05
N GLU A 76 1.19 7.92 -16.97
CA GLU A 76 1.23 7.60 -18.40
C GLU A 76 2.05 6.32 -18.71
N ILE A 77 3.07 6.03 -17.90
CA ILE A 77 3.81 4.77 -17.96
C ILE A 77 2.98 3.64 -17.31
N GLN A 78 2.43 3.89 -16.13
CA GLN A 78 1.70 2.89 -15.35
C GLN A 78 0.44 2.38 -16.05
N LYS A 79 -0.28 3.22 -16.80
CA LYS A 79 -1.52 2.81 -17.50
C LYS A 79 -1.33 1.68 -18.50
N GLU A 80 -0.08 1.50 -19.00
CA GLU A 80 0.28 0.43 -19.93
C GLU A 80 0.62 -0.91 -19.20
N ALA A 81 0.60 -0.91 -17.87
CA ALA A 81 0.86 -2.11 -17.09
C ALA A 81 -0.21 -3.19 -17.33
N PRO A 82 0.14 -4.49 -17.22
CA PRO A 82 -0.81 -5.57 -17.34
C PRO A 82 -1.86 -5.55 -16.21
N THR A 83 -2.94 -6.28 -16.38
CA THR A 83 -4.09 -6.31 -15.46
C THR A 83 -3.76 -6.87 -14.06
N THR A 84 -2.61 -7.50 -13.89
CA THR A 84 -2.09 -7.90 -12.58
C THR A 84 -1.61 -6.72 -11.74
N VAL A 85 -1.42 -5.55 -12.36
CA VAL A 85 -1.08 -4.29 -11.70
C VAL A 85 -2.35 -3.49 -11.46
N ILE A 86 -2.73 -3.38 -10.19
CA ILE A 86 -3.85 -2.54 -9.74
C ILE A 86 -3.34 -1.10 -9.65
N GLN A 87 -4.02 -0.18 -10.32
CA GLN A 87 -3.53 1.18 -10.48
C GLN A 87 -4.05 2.11 -9.38
N ALA A 88 -3.14 2.85 -8.77
CA ALA A 88 -3.38 3.96 -7.87
C ALA A 88 -2.71 5.24 -8.38
N TYR A 89 -3.24 6.37 -8.02
CA TYR A 89 -2.63 7.69 -8.25
C TYR A 89 -2.92 8.61 -7.08
N GLY A 90 -1.91 9.41 -6.68
CA GLY A 90 -2.06 10.39 -5.61
C GLY A 90 -0.94 11.42 -5.56
N MET A 91 -1.22 12.51 -4.87
CA MET A 91 -0.25 13.57 -4.58
C MET A 91 0.53 13.18 -3.32
N HIS A 92 1.79 12.76 -3.51
CA HIS A 92 2.63 12.28 -2.41
C HIS A 92 3.07 13.41 -1.47
N PRO A 93 3.03 13.22 -0.13
CA PRO A 93 3.32 14.30 0.83
C PRO A 93 4.74 14.87 0.73
N GLN A 94 5.73 14.08 0.30
CA GLN A 94 7.10 14.58 0.13
C GLN A 94 7.23 15.59 -1.02
N ASN A 95 6.32 15.56 -1.99
CA ASN A 95 6.32 16.47 -3.13
C ASN A 95 5.48 17.74 -2.88
N ALA A 96 4.81 17.85 -1.74
CA ALA A 96 3.82 18.90 -1.47
C ALA A 96 4.34 20.34 -1.72
N ALA A 97 5.62 20.61 -1.42
CA ALA A 97 6.22 21.92 -1.64
C ALA A 97 6.43 22.27 -3.13
N ASN A 98 6.50 21.27 -4.00
CA ASN A 98 6.76 21.43 -5.43
C ASN A 98 5.53 21.07 -6.29
N GLU A 99 4.41 20.69 -5.66
CA GLU A 99 3.21 20.21 -6.31
C GLU A 99 2.42 21.37 -6.94
N ASN A 100 2.03 21.23 -8.20
CA ASN A 100 0.97 22.05 -8.76
C ASN A 100 -0.38 21.48 -8.34
N ILE A 101 -0.79 21.82 -7.11
CA ILE A 101 -1.95 21.22 -6.42
C ILE A 101 -3.20 21.23 -7.31
N LYS A 102 -3.47 22.36 -8.00
CA LYS A 102 -4.64 22.47 -8.86
C LYS A 102 -4.59 21.48 -10.03
N GLU A 103 -3.47 21.44 -10.74
CA GLU A 103 -3.32 20.57 -11.92
C GLU A 103 -3.40 19.10 -11.54
N SER A 104 -2.76 18.71 -10.44
CA SER A 104 -2.76 17.33 -9.95
C SER A 104 -4.13 16.91 -9.41
N ALA A 105 -4.85 17.81 -8.76
CA ALA A 105 -6.22 17.57 -8.32
C ALA A 105 -7.16 17.40 -9.53
N ASP A 106 -7.11 18.30 -10.53
CA ASP A 106 -7.90 18.20 -11.76
C ASP A 106 -7.58 16.88 -12.51
N PHE A 107 -6.32 16.46 -12.52
CA PHE A 107 -5.91 15.18 -13.11
C PHE A 107 -6.46 13.98 -12.35
N LEU A 108 -6.37 13.98 -11.01
CA LEU A 108 -6.95 12.94 -10.16
C LEU A 108 -8.46 12.82 -10.35
N GLU A 109 -9.20 13.95 -10.38
CA GLU A 109 -10.65 13.97 -10.66
C GLU A 109 -10.96 13.37 -12.03
N ASN A 110 -10.18 13.68 -13.07
CA ASN A 110 -10.34 13.10 -14.40
C ASN A 110 -10.13 11.57 -14.38
N LEU A 111 -9.11 11.06 -13.67
CA LEU A 111 -8.89 9.63 -13.53
C LEU A 111 -10.07 8.94 -12.84
N LEU A 112 -10.58 9.52 -11.76
CA LEU A 112 -11.71 9.02 -11.00
C LEU A 112 -13.00 8.99 -11.84
N SER A 113 -13.29 10.09 -12.56
CA SER A 113 -14.47 10.20 -13.40
C SER A 113 -14.55 9.15 -14.51
N LYS A 114 -13.36 8.73 -14.99
CA LYS A 114 -13.20 7.70 -16.03
C LYS A 114 -13.01 6.29 -15.48
N ASN A 115 -13.00 6.11 -14.15
CA ASN A 115 -12.71 4.83 -13.47
C ASN A 115 -11.39 4.20 -13.93
N LEU A 116 -10.34 5.01 -14.05
CA LEU A 116 -9.04 4.58 -14.53
C LEU A 116 -8.11 4.11 -13.40
N ILE A 117 -8.40 4.46 -12.15
CA ILE A 117 -7.68 4.02 -10.95
C ILE A 117 -8.64 3.34 -9.98
N SER A 118 -8.09 2.46 -9.15
CA SER A 118 -8.82 1.67 -8.15
C SER A 118 -8.60 2.18 -6.73
N PHE A 119 -7.51 2.93 -6.50
CA PHE A 119 -7.13 3.54 -5.24
C PHE A 119 -6.70 4.97 -5.46
N ILE A 120 -6.92 5.83 -4.47
CA ILE A 120 -6.19 7.09 -4.36
C ILE A 120 -4.96 6.85 -3.48
N GLY A 121 -3.81 7.28 -3.90
CA GLY A 121 -2.55 7.17 -3.13
C GLY A 121 -1.32 7.11 -4.02
N GLU A 122 -0.18 7.38 -3.39
CA GLU A 122 -0.02 7.60 -1.95
C GLU A 122 -0.47 8.99 -1.54
N ALA A 123 -1.29 9.04 -0.52
CA ALA A 123 -1.69 10.27 0.13
C ALA A 123 -1.28 10.22 1.61
N GLY A 124 -1.06 11.36 2.26
CA GLY A 124 -0.79 11.35 3.69
C GLY A 124 0.20 12.40 4.17
N PHE A 125 1.07 11.99 5.11
CA PHE A 125 1.96 12.89 5.83
C PHE A 125 3.36 12.33 5.99
N ASP A 126 4.38 13.15 5.72
CA ASP A 126 5.77 12.85 6.02
C ASP A 126 6.41 13.99 6.82
N TYR A 127 6.76 13.71 8.08
CA TYR A 127 7.44 14.66 8.96
C TYR A 127 8.84 14.18 9.33
N PHE A 128 9.46 13.41 8.44
CA PHE A 128 10.77 12.81 8.70
C PHE A 128 11.90 13.85 8.71
N SER A 129 11.93 14.75 7.73
CA SER A 129 12.92 15.83 7.63
C SER A 129 12.31 17.18 7.99
N ASP A 130 13.16 18.18 8.28
CA ASP A 130 12.69 19.53 8.52
C ASP A 130 12.08 20.17 7.26
N GLU A 131 12.59 19.82 6.07
CA GLU A 131 12.03 20.23 4.79
C GLU A 131 10.57 19.78 4.66
N TYR A 132 10.30 18.50 4.92
CA TYR A 132 8.93 17.96 4.85
C TYR A 132 8.02 18.55 5.94
N LYS A 133 8.54 18.76 7.17
CA LYS A 133 7.76 19.41 8.22
C LYS A 133 7.39 20.86 7.87
N ASN A 134 8.28 21.58 7.21
CA ASN A 134 8.00 22.96 6.79
C ASN A 134 6.89 23.03 5.74
N ALA A 135 6.66 21.95 4.99
CA ALA A 135 5.57 21.80 4.04
C ALA A 135 4.28 21.22 4.68
N ALA A 136 4.18 21.09 6.00
CA ALA A 136 3.05 20.43 6.67
C ALA A 136 1.68 21.01 6.28
N GLY A 137 1.58 22.34 6.10
CA GLY A 137 0.34 22.99 5.65
C GLY A 137 -0.07 22.58 4.23
N LEU A 138 0.90 22.47 3.30
CA LEU A 138 0.65 22.00 1.94
C LEU A 138 0.33 20.50 1.93
N GLN A 139 1.01 19.68 2.76
CA GLN A 139 0.65 18.27 2.93
C GLN A 139 -0.79 18.11 3.41
N GLU A 140 -1.24 18.95 4.35
CA GLU A 140 -2.61 18.90 4.84
C GLU A 140 -3.62 19.37 3.79
N GLU A 141 -3.27 20.32 2.94
CA GLU A 141 -4.09 20.77 1.81
C GLU A 141 -4.30 19.63 0.79
N ILE A 142 -3.22 19.02 0.28
CA ILE A 142 -3.32 17.92 -0.67
C ILE A 142 -3.96 16.67 -0.06
N TRP A 143 -3.74 16.43 1.23
CA TRP A 143 -4.41 15.36 1.97
C TRP A 143 -5.94 15.55 2.00
N ASN A 144 -6.42 16.74 2.36
CA ASN A 144 -7.85 17.02 2.43
C ASN A 144 -8.53 16.86 1.07
N ILE A 145 -7.92 17.34 -0.02
CA ILE A 145 -8.43 17.16 -1.38
C ILE A 145 -8.60 15.67 -1.70
N GLN A 146 -7.57 14.87 -1.48
CA GLN A 146 -7.57 13.44 -1.78
C GLN A 146 -8.55 12.66 -0.90
N LEU A 147 -8.60 12.98 0.39
CA LEU A 147 -9.53 12.34 1.32
C LEU A 147 -11.00 12.65 0.98
N ASP A 148 -11.32 13.90 0.61
CA ASP A 148 -12.68 14.28 0.25
C ASP A 148 -13.10 13.65 -1.11
N LEU A 149 -12.18 13.52 -2.06
CA LEU A 149 -12.39 12.76 -3.29
C LEU A 149 -12.60 11.26 -3.02
N ALA A 150 -11.79 10.67 -2.14
CA ALA A 150 -11.93 9.26 -1.76
C ALA A 150 -13.31 8.97 -1.13
N LEU A 151 -13.76 9.87 -0.25
CA LEU A 151 -15.08 9.77 0.39
C LEU A 151 -16.22 9.93 -0.62
N SER A 152 -16.14 10.93 -1.51
CA SER A 152 -17.21 11.23 -2.49
C SER A 152 -17.34 10.14 -3.56
N CYS A 153 -16.21 9.55 -3.96
CA CYS A 153 -16.16 8.48 -4.96
C CYS A 153 -16.30 7.09 -4.37
N ASN A 154 -16.31 6.95 -3.03
CA ASN A 154 -16.28 5.67 -2.32
C ASN A 154 -15.16 4.77 -2.84
N ILE A 155 -13.91 5.26 -2.79
CA ILE A 155 -12.71 4.59 -3.29
C ILE A 155 -11.70 4.44 -2.14
N PRO A 156 -10.92 3.31 -2.07
CA PRO A 156 -9.93 3.10 -1.03
C PRO A 156 -8.76 4.09 -1.10
N LEU A 157 -8.10 4.29 0.06
CA LEU A 157 -6.86 5.08 0.16
C LEU A 157 -5.65 4.19 0.45
N VAL A 158 -4.51 4.50 -0.22
CA VAL A 158 -3.16 4.08 0.19
C VAL A 158 -2.52 5.25 0.93
N ILE A 159 -2.18 5.05 2.20
CA ILE A 159 -1.68 6.10 3.07
C ILE A 159 -0.20 5.95 3.35
N HIS A 160 0.55 6.98 3.00
CA HIS A 160 1.91 7.22 3.48
C HIS A 160 1.87 7.98 4.81
N CYS A 161 2.50 7.44 5.86
CA CYS A 161 2.58 8.13 7.13
C CYS A 161 3.92 7.92 7.84
N ARG A 162 4.78 8.94 7.82
CA ARG A 162 6.11 8.86 8.42
C ARG A 162 6.31 9.95 9.45
N LYS A 163 6.52 9.54 10.73
CA LYS A 163 6.65 10.44 11.90
C LYS A 163 5.46 11.39 12.10
N ALA A 164 4.30 11.05 11.56
CA ALA A 164 3.09 11.84 11.60
C ALA A 164 1.85 11.03 12.06
N ASN A 165 2.03 9.91 12.78
CA ASN A 165 0.95 9.00 13.14
C ASN A 165 -0.21 9.67 13.88
N HIS A 166 0.03 10.76 14.63
CA HIS A 166 -1.03 11.54 15.28
C HIS A 166 -2.08 12.05 14.28
N LYS A 167 -1.68 12.36 13.04
CA LYS A 167 -2.59 12.77 11.97
C LYS A 167 -3.61 11.67 11.63
N LEU A 168 -3.23 10.40 11.65
CA LEU A 168 -4.14 9.28 11.40
C LEU A 168 -5.30 9.28 12.42
N PHE A 169 -4.99 9.63 13.67
CA PHE A 169 -6.00 9.71 14.74
C PHE A 169 -6.87 10.95 14.61
N GLU A 170 -6.31 12.10 14.21
CA GLU A 170 -7.07 13.32 13.92
C GLU A 170 -8.14 13.08 12.86
N TYR A 171 -7.77 12.36 11.79
CA TYR A 171 -8.65 12.06 10.66
C TYR A 171 -9.47 10.77 10.81
N SER A 172 -9.36 10.05 11.93
CA SER A 172 -10.01 8.74 12.11
C SER A 172 -11.52 8.73 11.85
N LYS A 173 -12.22 9.83 12.17
CA LYS A 173 -13.67 9.99 11.92
C LYS A 173 -14.02 10.03 10.42
N LYS A 174 -13.13 10.52 9.57
CA LYS A 174 -13.29 10.49 8.11
C LYS A 174 -12.84 9.15 7.55
N LEU A 175 -11.67 8.65 7.99
CA LEU A 175 -11.08 7.38 7.52
C LEU A 175 -12.02 6.19 7.71
N LYS A 176 -12.75 6.09 8.83
CA LYS A 176 -13.72 5.00 9.05
C LYS A 176 -14.92 4.97 8.10
N LYS A 177 -15.09 6.02 7.28
CA LYS A 177 -16.16 6.08 6.27
C LYS A 177 -15.69 5.59 4.90
N LEU A 178 -14.39 5.37 4.72
CA LEU A 178 -13.83 4.82 3.50
C LEU A 178 -14.12 3.32 3.40
N PRO A 179 -14.24 2.78 2.18
CA PRO A 179 -14.42 1.35 2.00
C PRO A 179 -13.25 0.56 2.58
N GLU A 180 -12.01 1.01 2.33
CA GLU A 180 -10.77 0.40 2.82
C GLU A 180 -9.67 1.45 2.93
N VAL A 181 -8.72 1.19 3.82
CA VAL A 181 -7.53 2.03 4.04
C VAL A 181 -6.31 1.12 4.12
N LEU A 182 -5.36 1.29 3.22
CA LEU A 182 -4.05 0.64 3.30
C LEU A 182 -3.06 1.61 3.94
N PHE A 183 -2.60 1.29 5.14
CA PHE A 183 -1.47 1.96 5.78
C PHE A 183 -0.19 1.30 5.29
N HIS A 184 0.37 1.81 4.17
CA HIS A 184 1.57 1.23 3.59
C HIS A 184 2.79 1.50 4.48
N SER A 185 3.71 0.54 4.49
CA SER A 185 4.96 0.65 5.25
C SER A 185 4.76 1.13 6.69
N PHE A 186 3.79 0.55 7.39
CA PHE A 186 3.34 1.06 8.69
C PHE A 186 4.47 1.08 9.73
N MET A 187 4.73 2.27 10.29
CA MET A 187 5.85 2.53 11.20
C MET A 187 5.44 2.68 12.68
N GLY A 188 4.16 2.58 12.98
CA GLY A 188 3.64 2.63 14.35
C GLY A 188 3.82 1.32 15.11
N PRO A 189 3.68 1.32 16.45
CA PRO A 189 3.60 0.10 17.24
C PRO A 189 2.24 -0.58 17.08
N PRO A 190 2.10 -1.87 17.46
CA PRO A 190 0.84 -2.62 17.36
C PRO A 190 -0.35 -1.95 18.05
N VAL A 191 -0.12 -1.26 19.17
CA VAL A 191 -1.19 -0.56 19.92
C VAL A 191 -1.82 0.56 19.09
N GLU A 192 -1.05 1.27 18.27
CA GLU A 192 -1.59 2.31 17.37
C GLU A 192 -2.42 1.67 16.26
N ALA A 193 -1.93 0.60 15.63
CA ALA A 193 -2.67 -0.13 14.61
C ALA A 193 -4.01 -0.68 15.15
N ARG A 194 -3.99 -1.34 16.32
CA ARG A 194 -5.22 -1.80 16.99
C ARG A 194 -6.19 -0.64 17.28
N SER A 195 -5.67 0.48 17.78
CA SER A 195 -6.51 1.65 18.08
C SER A 195 -7.17 2.25 16.83
N LEU A 196 -6.51 2.19 15.65
CA LEU A 196 -7.14 2.59 14.38
C LEU A 196 -8.27 1.63 13.99
N LEU A 197 -8.06 0.31 14.12
CA LEU A 197 -9.10 -0.69 13.87
C LEU A 197 -10.29 -0.56 14.84
N GLU A 198 -10.04 -0.37 16.13
CA GLU A 198 -11.05 -0.17 17.18
C GLU A 198 -11.90 1.10 16.96
N ARG A 199 -11.38 2.10 16.26
CA ARG A 199 -12.13 3.29 15.82
C ARG A 199 -13.07 3.01 14.64
N GLY A 200 -13.08 1.77 14.14
CA GLY A 200 -13.94 1.32 13.05
C GLY A 200 -13.37 1.60 11.65
N ILE A 201 -12.07 1.87 11.53
CA ILE A 201 -11.41 1.99 10.22
C ILE A 201 -11.25 0.59 9.64
N ASN A 202 -11.74 0.35 8.42
CA ASN A 202 -11.46 -0.87 7.66
C ASN A 202 -10.02 -0.81 7.13
N GLY A 203 -9.05 -0.99 8.05
CA GLY A 203 -7.63 -0.78 7.82
C GLY A 203 -6.86 -2.08 7.56
N TYR A 204 -5.89 -1.99 6.65
CA TYR A 204 -4.87 -2.99 6.39
C TYR A 204 -3.49 -2.35 6.60
N PHE A 205 -2.53 -3.12 7.07
CA PHE A 205 -1.18 -2.64 7.37
C PHE A 205 -0.19 -3.47 6.57
N SER A 206 0.60 -2.83 5.70
CA SER A 206 1.60 -3.55 4.93
C SER A 206 3.00 -3.37 5.49
N PHE A 207 3.80 -4.41 5.32
CA PHE A 207 5.17 -4.50 5.78
C PHE A 207 6.06 -5.10 4.69
N GLY A 208 7.21 -4.48 4.50
CA GLY A 208 8.19 -4.86 3.48
C GLY A 208 9.56 -5.22 4.09
N LYS A 209 10.62 -4.73 3.46
CA LYS A 209 12.01 -5.00 3.87
C LYS A 209 12.37 -4.50 5.28
N GLN A 210 11.54 -3.69 5.93
CA GLN A 210 11.72 -3.38 7.35
C GLN A 210 11.68 -4.64 8.23
N LEU A 211 11.00 -5.70 7.83
CA LEU A 211 11.04 -7.00 8.52
C LEU A 211 12.41 -7.67 8.39
N LEU A 212 12.99 -7.63 7.20
CA LEU A 212 14.34 -8.16 6.91
C LEU A 212 15.44 -7.36 7.63
N ASN A 213 15.21 -6.07 7.88
CA ASN A 213 16.10 -5.21 8.68
C ASN A 213 15.94 -5.40 10.19
N GLY A 214 15.06 -6.29 10.65
CA GLY A 214 14.81 -6.53 12.07
C GLY A 214 14.12 -5.36 12.78
N ASN A 215 13.27 -4.59 12.08
CA ASN A 215 12.51 -3.51 12.70
C ASN A 215 11.53 -4.07 13.74
N LYS A 216 11.82 -3.77 15.02
CA LYS A 216 11.08 -4.34 16.16
C LYS A 216 9.59 -4.02 16.15
N LYS A 217 9.19 -2.82 15.68
CA LYS A 217 7.77 -2.44 15.62
C LYS A 217 7.03 -3.19 14.51
N ALA A 218 7.63 -3.29 13.31
CA ALA A 218 7.07 -4.07 12.21
C ALA A 218 6.90 -5.55 12.59
N ILE A 219 7.94 -6.15 13.18
CA ILE A 219 7.91 -7.54 13.67
C ILE A 219 6.81 -7.73 14.75
N ALA A 220 6.70 -6.78 15.69
CA ALA A 220 5.66 -6.83 16.70
C ALA A 220 4.25 -6.71 16.09
N CYS A 221 4.07 -5.86 15.07
CA CYS A 221 2.79 -5.76 14.36
C CYS A 221 2.43 -7.09 13.68
N VAL A 222 3.37 -7.73 12.98
CA VAL A 222 3.13 -9.03 12.32
C VAL A 222 2.75 -10.11 13.34
N LYS A 223 3.32 -10.07 14.55
CA LYS A 223 3.02 -11.05 15.62
C LYS A 223 1.70 -10.81 16.35
N GLU A 224 1.26 -9.55 16.45
CA GLU A 224 0.22 -9.16 17.37
C GLU A 224 -1.09 -8.69 16.72
N LEU A 225 -1.05 -8.27 15.45
CA LEU A 225 -2.25 -7.85 14.73
C LEU A 225 -3.01 -9.06 14.18
N PRO A 226 -4.32 -8.92 13.93
CA PRO A 226 -5.08 -9.95 13.23
C PRO A 226 -4.45 -10.27 11.88
N PRO A 227 -4.21 -11.54 11.54
CA PRO A 227 -3.54 -11.91 10.28
C PRO A 227 -4.26 -11.41 9.01
N ASP A 228 -5.59 -11.26 9.09
CA ASP A 228 -6.42 -10.72 8.01
C ASP A 228 -6.28 -9.19 7.83
N ARG A 229 -5.46 -8.55 8.63
CA ARG A 229 -5.18 -7.11 8.57
C ARG A 229 -3.74 -6.79 8.17
N ILE A 230 -2.95 -7.81 7.85
CA ILE A 230 -1.53 -7.69 7.53
C ILE A 230 -1.31 -8.07 6.08
N LEU A 231 -0.56 -7.24 5.35
CA LEU A 231 -0.19 -7.48 3.96
C LEU A 231 1.33 -7.38 3.79
N ALA A 232 1.87 -8.11 2.82
CA ALA A 232 3.25 -7.95 2.38
C ALA A 232 3.34 -6.87 1.31
N GLU A 233 4.45 -6.13 1.28
CA GLU A 233 4.77 -5.18 0.22
C GLU A 233 6.25 -5.21 -0.11
N THR A 234 6.64 -4.69 -1.28
CA THR A 234 8.05 -4.43 -1.58
C THR A 234 8.43 -2.97 -1.36
N ASP A 235 7.53 -2.06 -1.63
CA ASP A 235 7.79 -0.63 -1.84
C ASP A 235 8.89 -0.40 -2.91
N ALA A 236 8.96 -1.31 -3.89
CA ALA A 236 9.96 -1.26 -4.93
C ALA A 236 9.80 0.00 -5.81
N PRO A 237 10.92 0.66 -6.15
CA PRO A 237 12.33 0.29 -5.93
C PRO A 237 12.93 0.80 -4.61
N PHE A 238 12.11 1.37 -3.72
CA PHE A 238 12.53 1.97 -2.46
C PHE A 238 12.77 0.91 -1.35
N GLN A 239 13.07 1.35 -0.13
CA GLN A 239 13.31 0.48 1.04
C GLN A 239 14.36 -0.61 0.85
N TYR A 240 15.41 -0.35 0.09
CA TYR A 240 16.49 -1.32 -0.13
C TYR A 240 17.34 -1.56 1.13
N LEU A 241 17.88 -2.78 1.23
CA LEU A 241 18.77 -3.16 2.32
C LEU A 241 20.20 -2.64 2.08
N LYS A 242 21.01 -2.62 3.14
CA LYS A 242 22.42 -2.22 3.03
C LYS A 242 23.14 -3.11 1.99
N GLY A 243 23.71 -2.46 0.98
CA GLY A 243 24.44 -3.11 -0.12
C GLY A 243 23.58 -3.42 -1.35
N GLU A 244 22.29 -3.24 -1.30
CA GLU A 244 21.42 -3.28 -2.46
C GLU A 244 21.36 -1.90 -3.13
N LYS A 245 21.20 -1.88 -4.45
CA LYS A 245 21.01 -0.64 -5.22
C LYS A 245 19.55 -0.16 -5.17
N TYR A 246 18.63 -1.08 -5.17
CA TYR A 246 17.19 -0.89 -5.11
C TYR A 246 16.51 -2.17 -4.61
N THR A 247 15.23 -2.07 -4.27
CA THR A 247 14.38 -3.23 -4.00
C THR A 247 13.82 -3.78 -5.31
N ASP A 248 13.97 -5.09 -5.57
CA ASP A 248 13.37 -5.80 -6.70
C ASP A 248 11.96 -6.27 -6.32
N LEU A 249 11.05 -6.30 -7.29
CA LEU A 249 9.69 -6.82 -7.09
C LEU A 249 9.66 -8.31 -6.70
N LYS A 250 10.71 -9.07 -7.07
CA LYS A 250 10.86 -10.48 -6.63
C LYS A 250 11.13 -10.62 -5.14
N ASP A 251 11.58 -9.56 -4.48
CA ASP A 251 11.80 -9.57 -3.03
C ASP A 251 10.50 -9.78 -2.23
N ILE A 252 9.33 -9.61 -2.85
CA ILE A 252 8.04 -9.93 -2.22
C ILE A 252 8.02 -11.36 -1.66
N GLN A 253 8.63 -12.32 -2.36
CA GLN A 253 8.74 -13.70 -1.87
C GLN A 253 9.50 -13.77 -0.54
N ARG A 254 10.64 -13.07 -0.43
CA ARG A 254 11.44 -13.00 0.81
C ARG A 254 10.66 -12.35 1.95
N VAL A 255 9.85 -11.33 1.63
CA VAL A 255 8.99 -10.68 2.62
C VAL A 255 7.97 -11.65 3.17
N TYR A 256 7.28 -12.42 2.31
CA TYR A 256 6.34 -13.46 2.73
C TYR A 256 6.99 -14.52 3.60
N GLU A 257 8.15 -15.05 3.18
CA GLU A 257 8.91 -16.08 3.93
C GLU A 257 9.23 -15.60 5.37
N VAL A 258 9.64 -14.35 5.52
CA VAL A 258 9.97 -13.78 6.83
C VAL A 258 8.71 -13.45 7.64
N MET A 259 7.63 -12.97 6.99
CA MET A 259 6.34 -12.76 7.67
C MET A 259 5.80 -14.08 8.25
N ASP A 260 5.85 -15.16 7.48
CA ASP A 260 5.42 -16.49 7.93
C ASP A 260 6.25 -16.98 9.13
N CYS A 261 7.58 -16.77 9.09
CA CYS A 261 8.43 -17.08 10.23
C CYS A 261 8.04 -16.29 11.50
N PHE A 262 7.67 -15.02 11.38
CA PHE A 262 7.29 -14.23 12.55
C PHE A 262 5.85 -14.48 13.02
N ALA A 263 4.94 -14.77 12.11
CA ALA A 263 3.55 -15.04 12.44
C ALA A 263 3.36 -16.47 13.04
N PHE A 264 4.14 -17.44 12.54
CA PHE A 264 3.92 -18.86 12.83
C PHE A 264 5.17 -19.62 13.33
N GLY A 265 6.34 -18.98 13.33
CA GLY A 265 7.58 -19.58 13.83
C GLY A 265 7.46 -19.94 15.30
N SER A 266 7.74 -21.18 15.61
CA SER A 266 7.72 -21.76 16.97
C SER A 266 8.48 -20.86 17.95
N GLN A 267 7.84 -20.62 19.10
CA GLN A 267 8.47 -20.12 20.32
C GLN A 267 9.62 -21.03 20.74
#